data_ec0d0e7437a3df0f7941fd00be53b3c0
#
_entry.id   ec0d0e7437a3df0f7941fd00be53b3c0
#
_cell.length_a   1.000
_cell.length_b   1.000
_cell.length_c   1.000
_cell.angle_alpha   90.00
_cell.angle_beta   90.00
_cell.angle_gamma   90.00
#
_symmetry.space_group_name_H-M   'P 1'
#
loop_
_entity.id
_entity.type
_entity.pdbx_description
1 polymer ?
#
loop_
_entity_poly.entity_id
_entity_poly.type
_entity_poly.pdbx_seq_one_letter_code
_entity_poly.pdbx_strand_id
1 'polypeptide(L)'
;MSKTQLADYIKVYEGTLSSEQCDALIARFEASPAHQELKHAEGSYRFVQLSVTKHWLDVEAQIGHILSVYFHKYHEALGIGRFWPPNPLSEEVRLKRYLPNGSDGFTPHVDVMDHTTASRFITAILYLNTCSGGETFFPDLNVSIAPAPGRLVVFPPLWTFPHAGLPPRDRAKYIVHTYLWYPPAAGSRERGP
;
A
#
# COMPACT_ATOMS: atom_id res chain seq x y z
N MET A 1 28.24 -9.07 -12.63
CA MET A 1 27.08 -8.63 -11.83
C MET A 1 25.96 -8.25 -12.79
N SER A 2 24.78 -8.85 -12.66
CA SER A 2 23.60 -8.45 -13.45
C SER A 2 23.26 -7.01 -13.11
N LYS A 3 22.89 -6.20 -14.12
CA LYS A 3 22.41 -4.84 -13.87
C LYS A 3 21.04 -4.93 -13.20
N THR A 4 20.84 -4.22 -12.09
CA THR A 4 19.55 -4.10 -11.42
C THR A 4 18.56 -3.43 -12.40
N GLN A 5 17.42 -4.07 -12.59
CA GLN A 5 16.31 -3.52 -13.40
C GLN A 5 15.29 -2.82 -12.49
N LEU A 6 14.47 -1.92 -13.04
CA LEU A 6 13.43 -1.24 -12.24
C LEU A 6 12.47 -2.23 -11.57
N ALA A 7 12.12 -3.31 -12.25
CA ALA A 7 11.26 -4.35 -11.68
C ALA A 7 11.84 -5.01 -10.41
N ASP A 8 13.16 -5.01 -10.23
CA ASP A 8 13.81 -5.57 -9.04
C ASP A 8 13.48 -4.78 -7.76
N TYR A 9 13.04 -3.52 -7.89
CA TYR A 9 12.60 -2.69 -6.75
C TYR A 9 11.15 -2.96 -6.32
N ILE A 10 10.41 -3.77 -7.07
CA ILE A 10 9.09 -4.26 -6.66
C ILE A 10 9.32 -5.58 -5.93
N LYS A 11 9.14 -5.58 -4.60
CA LYS A 11 9.29 -6.80 -3.79
C LYS A 11 7.94 -7.31 -3.34
N VAL A 12 7.80 -8.63 -3.45
CA VAL A 12 6.61 -9.35 -3.01
C VAL A 12 7.01 -10.30 -1.89
N TYR A 13 6.27 -10.26 -0.80
CA TYR A 13 6.47 -11.12 0.36
C TYR A 13 5.17 -11.88 0.63
N GLU A 14 5.28 -13.17 0.85
CA GLU A 14 4.15 -14.05 1.16
C GLU A 14 4.04 -14.31 2.66
N GLY A 15 2.81 -14.58 3.13
CA GLY A 15 2.58 -15.03 4.50
C GLY A 15 2.95 -14.02 5.57
N THR A 16 2.82 -12.71 5.28
CA THR A 16 3.10 -11.65 6.27
C THR A 16 2.03 -11.57 7.36
N LEU A 17 0.83 -12.03 7.04
CA LEU A 17 -0.29 -12.34 7.92
C LEU A 17 -0.81 -13.74 7.60
N SER A 18 -1.36 -14.44 8.60
CA SER A 18 -2.10 -15.68 8.35
C SER A 18 -3.46 -15.38 7.70
N SER A 19 -4.07 -16.40 7.06
CA SER A 19 -5.41 -16.24 6.48
C SER A 19 -6.44 -15.86 7.54
N GLU A 20 -6.36 -16.43 8.75
CA GLU A 20 -7.25 -16.13 9.86
C GLU A 20 -7.12 -14.67 10.33
N GLN A 21 -5.89 -14.14 10.35
CA GLN A 21 -5.66 -12.72 10.67
C GLN A 21 -6.25 -11.80 9.59
N CYS A 22 -6.08 -12.16 8.32
CA CYS A 22 -6.68 -11.44 7.21
C CYS A 22 -8.21 -11.43 7.29
N ASP A 23 -8.82 -12.59 7.52
CA ASP A 23 -10.28 -12.75 7.65
C ASP A 23 -10.82 -11.94 8.83
N ALA A 24 -10.12 -11.93 9.97
CA ALA A 24 -10.48 -11.12 11.13
C ALA A 24 -10.47 -9.61 10.83
N LEU A 25 -9.49 -9.12 10.07
CA LEU A 25 -9.43 -7.72 9.64
C LEU A 25 -10.58 -7.37 8.69
N ILE A 26 -10.91 -8.24 7.75
CA ILE A 26 -12.05 -8.07 6.84
C ILE A 26 -13.36 -8.03 7.64
N ALA A 27 -13.58 -9.00 8.54
CA ALA A 27 -14.79 -9.06 9.35
C ALA A 27 -14.94 -7.80 10.22
N ARG A 28 -13.86 -7.32 10.84
CA ARG A 28 -13.86 -6.07 11.62
C ARG A 28 -14.18 -4.85 10.76
N PHE A 29 -13.66 -4.79 9.52
CA PHE A 29 -13.97 -3.72 8.58
C PHE A 29 -15.46 -3.72 8.23
N GLU A 30 -16.04 -4.87 7.86
CA GLU A 30 -17.46 -4.99 7.51
C GLU A 30 -18.39 -4.67 8.69
N ALA A 31 -17.96 -4.95 9.92
CA ALA A 31 -18.67 -4.60 11.14
C ALA A 31 -18.56 -3.11 11.53
N SER A 32 -17.80 -2.30 10.81
CA SER A 32 -17.51 -0.90 11.16
C SER A 32 -17.99 0.12 10.12
N PRO A 33 -19.24 0.04 9.61
CA PRO A 33 -19.70 0.92 8.52
C PRO A 33 -19.70 2.41 8.88
N ALA A 34 -19.85 2.75 10.17
CA ALA A 34 -19.84 4.14 10.65
C ALA A 34 -18.47 4.85 10.48
N HIS A 35 -17.38 4.08 10.29
CA HIS A 35 -16.03 4.60 10.12
C HIS A 35 -15.52 4.47 8.67
N GLN A 36 -16.39 4.01 7.77
CA GLN A 36 -16.06 3.84 6.36
C GLN A 36 -16.35 5.11 5.56
N GLU A 37 -15.48 5.44 4.64
CA GLU A 37 -15.62 6.56 3.71
C GLU A 37 -15.52 6.07 2.27
N LEU A 38 -16.46 6.51 1.42
CA LEU A 38 -16.33 6.37 -0.03
C LEU A 38 -15.33 7.41 -0.54
N LYS A 39 -14.28 6.93 -1.23
CA LYS A 39 -13.34 7.76 -1.98
C LYS A 39 -13.59 7.56 -3.46
N HIS A 40 -13.77 8.65 -4.17
CA HIS A 40 -14.09 8.64 -5.60
C HIS A 40 -13.54 9.89 -6.29
N ALA A 41 -12.90 9.67 -7.44
CA ALA A 41 -12.61 10.70 -8.42
C ALA A 41 -12.93 10.13 -9.80
N GLU A 42 -13.81 10.81 -10.54
CA GLU A 42 -14.29 10.34 -11.84
C GLU A 42 -13.11 10.07 -12.80
N GLY A 43 -13.15 8.90 -13.48
CA GLY A 43 -12.10 8.48 -14.41
C GLY A 43 -10.75 8.11 -13.75
N SER A 44 -10.64 8.17 -12.42
CA SER A 44 -9.38 7.92 -11.71
C SER A 44 -9.48 6.77 -10.71
N TYR A 45 -10.30 6.90 -9.69
CA TYR A 45 -10.43 5.84 -8.67
C TYR A 45 -11.81 5.82 -8.01
N ARG A 46 -12.18 4.63 -7.52
CA ARG A 46 -13.33 4.42 -6.63
C ARG A 46 -13.04 3.27 -5.68
N PHE A 47 -13.25 3.48 -4.37
CA PHE A 47 -13.14 2.47 -3.30
C PHE A 47 -13.76 2.98 -2.00
N VAL A 48 -14.01 2.08 -1.05
CA VAL A 48 -14.36 2.43 0.33
C VAL A 48 -13.15 2.21 1.23
N GLN A 49 -12.85 3.15 2.13
CA GLN A 49 -11.75 3.03 3.07
C GLN A 49 -12.16 3.28 4.52
N LEU A 50 -11.33 2.79 5.43
CA LEU A 50 -11.34 3.07 6.86
C LEU A 50 -9.93 3.39 7.32
N SER A 51 -9.79 4.44 8.14
CA SER A 51 -8.52 4.78 8.80
C SER A 51 -8.26 3.83 9.96
N VAL A 52 -7.29 2.93 9.81
CA VAL A 52 -6.82 2.04 10.89
C VAL A 52 -6.15 2.87 11.99
N THR A 53 -5.32 3.83 11.62
CA THR A 53 -4.62 4.75 12.54
C THR A 53 -5.57 5.50 13.46
N LYS A 54 -6.75 5.91 12.96
CA LYS A 54 -7.71 6.68 13.76
C LYS A 54 -8.62 5.80 14.64
N HIS A 55 -8.92 4.59 14.20
CA HIS A 55 -10.00 3.80 14.81
C HIS A 55 -9.54 2.48 15.45
N TRP A 56 -8.38 1.93 15.05
CA TRP A 56 -7.93 0.61 15.48
C TRP A 56 -6.45 0.60 15.86
N LEU A 57 -6.10 1.25 16.98
CA LEU A 57 -4.71 1.39 17.46
C LEU A 57 -4.00 0.04 17.68
N ASP A 58 -4.74 -1.00 18.09
CA ASP A 58 -4.25 -2.36 18.23
C ASP A 58 -3.79 -2.95 16.89
N VAL A 59 -4.60 -2.76 15.83
CA VAL A 59 -4.28 -3.20 14.48
C VAL A 59 -3.15 -2.34 13.89
N GLU A 60 -3.16 -1.03 14.13
CA GLU A 60 -2.07 -0.15 13.68
C GLU A 60 -0.72 -0.63 14.23
N ALA A 61 -0.65 -0.92 15.54
CA ALA A 61 0.58 -1.42 16.17
C ALA A 61 1.02 -2.76 15.56
N GLN A 62 0.09 -3.70 15.31
CA GLN A 62 0.37 -4.99 14.68
C GLN A 62 0.90 -4.80 13.25
N ILE A 63 0.22 -4.02 12.42
CA ILE A 63 0.60 -3.74 11.03
C ILE A 63 1.95 -3.01 11.00
N GLY A 64 2.14 -2.00 11.85
CA GLY A 64 3.39 -1.25 11.95
C GLY A 64 4.58 -2.16 12.27
N HIS A 65 4.42 -3.11 13.20
CA HIS A 65 5.46 -4.10 13.50
C HIS A 65 5.78 -4.98 12.28
N ILE A 66 4.77 -5.51 11.60
CA ILE A 66 4.96 -6.32 10.39
C ILE A 66 5.69 -5.52 9.32
N LEU A 67 5.21 -4.32 9.03
CA LEU A 67 5.82 -3.47 7.99
C LEU A 67 7.27 -3.12 8.33
N SER A 68 7.61 -2.85 9.59
CA SER A 68 9.00 -2.54 9.99
C SER A 68 9.95 -3.69 9.67
N VAL A 69 9.53 -4.94 9.91
CA VAL A 69 10.32 -6.14 9.56
C VAL A 69 10.52 -6.26 8.05
N TYR A 70 9.47 -6.04 7.26
CA TYR A 70 9.55 -6.21 5.80
C TYR A 70 10.22 -5.01 5.10
N PHE A 71 10.15 -3.82 5.63
CA PHE A 71 10.95 -2.69 5.15
C PHE A 71 12.45 -2.90 5.40
N HIS A 72 12.80 -3.49 6.55
CA HIS A 72 14.18 -3.90 6.79
C HIS A 72 14.65 -4.93 5.74
N LYS A 73 13.87 -6.01 5.52
CA LYS A 73 14.16 -7.00 4.48
C LYS A 73 14.25 -6.36 3.08
N TYR A 74 13.41 -5.37 2.79
CA TYR A 74 13.39 -4.66 1.52
C TYR A 74 14.72 -3.95 1.24
N HIS A 75 15.16 -3.07 2.16
CA HIS A 75 16.39 -2.31 1.93
C HIS A 75 17.66 -3.19 1.99
N GLU A 76 17.66 -4.26 2.80
CA GLU A 76 18.73 -5.25 2.83
C GLU A 76 18.84 -5.99 1.49
N ALA A 77 17.72 -6.52 0.97
CA ALA A 77 17.69 -7.26 -0.30
C ALA A 77 18.15 -6.43 -1.51
N LEU A 78 17.99 -5.11 -1.44
CA LEU A 78 18.39 -4.18 -2.49
C LEU A 78 19.79 -3.57 -2.25
N GLY A 79 20.40 -3.79 -1.09
CA GLY A 79 21.69 -3.20 -0.73
C GLY A 79 21.66 -1.67 -0.61
N ILE A 80 20.48 -1.10 -0.33
CA ILE A 80 20.27 0.36 -0.27
C ILE A 80 20.27 0.93 1.15
N GLY A 81 20.63 0.13 2.15
CA GLY A 81 20.58 0.55 3.57
C GLY A 81 21.31 1.86 3.87
N ARG A 82 22.44 2.13 3.17
CA ARG A 82 23.19 3.41 3.31
C ARG A 82 22.43 4.65 2.84
N PHE A 83 21.37 4.46 2.03
CA PHE A 83 20.52 5.52 1.51
C PHE A 83 19.13 5.53 2.17
N TRP A 84 18.87 4.54 3.05
CA TRP A 84 17.61 4.48 3.77
C TRP A 84 17.57 5.58 4.83
N PRO A 85 16.50 6.39 4.89
CA PRO A 85 16.44 7.46 5.87
C PRO A 85 16.44 6.90 7.30
N PRO A 86 17.17 7.52 8.23
CA PRO A 86 17.05 7.18 9.64
C PRO A 86 15.65 7.57 10.13
N ASN A 87 14.98 6.67 10.86
CA ASN A 87 13.66 6.91 11.46
C ASN A 87 12.60 7.40 10.46
N PRO A 88 12.31 6.65 9.38
CA PRO A 88 11.25 7.02 8.46
C PRO A 88 9.91 7.07 9.19
N LEU A 89 9.01 7.95 8.75
CA LEU A 89 7.67 8.09 9.31
C LEU A 89 6.68 7.27 8.46
N SER A 90 5.74 6.61 9.12
CA SER A 90 4.60 5.99 8.44
C SER A 90 3.49 7.00 8.23
N GLU A 91 2.89 7.00 7.04
CA GLU A 91 1.63 7.68 6.80
C GLU A 91 0.49 6.90 7.48
N GLU A 92 -0.67 7.52 7.54
CA GLU A 92 -1.90 6.88 8.00
C GLU A 92 -2.11 5.50 7.35
N VAL A 93 -2.29 4.47 8.16
CA VAL A 93 -2.62 3.13 7.71
C VAL A 93 -4.11 3.08 7.37
N ARG A 94 -4.45 2.65 6.16
CA ARG A 94 -5.84 2.57 5.68
C ARG A 94 -6.17 1.16 5.23
N LEU A 95 -7.33 0.65 5.65
CA LEU A 95 -7.93 -0.53 5.05
C LEU A 95 -8.89 -0.09 3.95
N LYS A 96 -8.77 -0.67 2.76
CA LYS A 96 -9.56 -0.32 1.57
C LYS A 96 -10.29 -1.54 1.04
N ARG A 97 -11.56 -1.33 0.62
CA ARG A 97 -12.39 -2.32 -0.07
C ARG A 97 -12.73 -1.84 -1.46
N TYR A 98 -12.59 -2.72 -2.43
CA TYR A 98 -12.99 -2.55 -3.83
C TYR A 98 -14.04 -3.61 -4.17
N LEU A 99 -15.20 -3.22 -4.67
CA LEU A 99 -16.29 -4.11 -5.05
C LEU A 99 -16.15 -4.62 -6.49
N PRO A 100 -16.67 -5.84 -6.81
CA PRO A 100 -16.64 -6.38 -8.16
C PRO A 100 -17.77 -5.77 -9.03
N ASN A 101 -17.81 -4.45 -9.12
CA ASN A 101 -18.85 -3.67 -9.83
C ASN A 101 -18.33 -3.06 -11.14
N GLY A 102 -17.10 -3.39 -11.55
CA GLY A 102 -16.46 -2.89 -12.76
C GLY A 102 -15.94 -1.45 -12.69
N SER A 103 -16.27 -0.72 -11.60
CA SER A 103 -15.85 0.68 -11.41
C SER A 103 -14.92 0.89 -10.23
N ASP A 104 -14.92 0.00 -9.23
CA ASP A 104 -14.01 0.08 -8.10
C ASP A 104 -12.61 -0.34 -8.53
N GLY A 105 -11.66 0.56 -8.42
CA GLY A 105 -10.28 0.36 -8.83
C GLY A 105 -9.50 1.65 -8.77
N PHE A 106 -8.32 1.62 -9.37
CA PHE A 106 -7.45 2.79 -9.52
C PHE A 106 -6.82 2.73 -10.91
N THR A 107 -7.06 3.74 -11.75
CA THR A 107 -6.45 3.82 -13.08
C THR A 107 -4.93 4.02 -12.98
N PRO A 108 -4.16 3.85 -14.08
CA PRO A 108 -2.72 4.06 -14.03
C PRO A 108 -2.36 5.45 -13.47
N HIS A 109 -1.53 5.47 -12.44
CA HIS A 109 -1.12 6.67 -11.71
C HIS A 109 0.24 6.46 -11.04
N VAL A 110 0.76 7.53 -10.47
CA VAL A 110 1.87 7.52 -9.51
C VAL A 110 1.39 8.18 -8.21
N ASP A 111 1.96 7.79 -7.07
CA ASP A 111 1.51 8.30 -5.77
C ASP A 111 2.20 9.61 -5.35
N VAL A 112 3.30 9.96 -6.05
CA VAL A 112 4.06 11.19 -5.82
C VAL A 112 3.94 12.09 -7.05
N MET A 113 3.09 13.12 -6.95
CA MET A 113 2.77 14.02 -8.06
C MET A 113 3.00 15.49 -7.75
N ASP A 114 3.07 15.86 -6.47
CA ASP A 114 3.12 17.25 -6.04
C ASP A 114 3.93 17.41 -4.74
N HIS A 115 4.02 18.65 -4.26
CA HIS A 115 4.77 18.97 -3.05
C HIS A 115 4.22 18.28 -1.79
N THR A 116 2.92 18.03 -1.72
CA THR A 116 2.28 17.41 -0.54
C THR A 116 2.61 15.92 -0.43
N THR A 117 2.88 15.27 -1.55
CA THR A 117 3.22 13.85 -1.64
C THR A 117 4.72 13.59 -1.81
N ALA A 118 5.52 14.65 -2.01
CA ALA A 118 6.95 14.56 -2.36
C ALA A 118 7.82 13.86 -1.30
N SER A 119 7.39 13.80 -0.05
CA SER A 119 8.10 13.11 1.03
C SER A 119 7.91 11.59 1.02
N ARG A 120 6.96 11.04 0.27
CA ARG A 120 6.74 9.60 0.13
C ARG A 120 7.88 8.98 -0.66
N PHE A 121 8.50 7.92 -0.14
CA PHE A 121 9.58 7.22 -0.85
C PHE A 121 9.36 5.71 -0.99
N ILE A 122 8.48 5.11 -0.18
CA ILE A 122 8.04 3.72 -0.28
C ILE A 122 6.53 3.64 -0.09
N THR A 123 5.87 2.77 -0.86
CA THR A 123 4.50 2.34 -0.64
C THR A 123 4.46 0.87 -0.26
N ALA A 124 3.50 0.50 0.57
CA ALA A 124 3.23 -0.86 1.00
C ALA A 124 1.75 -1.20 0.80
N ILE A 125 1.47 -2.27 0.08
CA ILE A 125 0.13 -2.82 -0.17
C ILE A 125 0.09 -4.24 0.37
N LEU A 126 -0.68 -4.48 1.42
CA LEU A 126 -0.90 -5.78 2.01
C LEU A 126 -2.29 -6.27 1.62
N TYR A 127 -2.35 -7.34 0.84
CA TYR A 127 -3.62 -7.97 0.44
C TYR A 127 -4.16 -8.85 1.57
N LEU A 128 -5.47 -8.78 1.78
CA LEU A 128 -6.16 -9.55 2.83
C LEU A 128 -6.92 -10.75 2.28
N ASN A 129 -7.18 -10.81 0.98
CA ASN A 129 -7.90 -11.93 0.38
C ASN A 129 -7.49 -12.17 -1.07
N THR A 130 -7.92 -13.30 -1.62
CA THR A 130 -7.84 -13.62 -3.05
C THR A 130 -9.10 -13.16 -3.75
N CYS A 131 -8.96 -12.62 -4.96
CA CYS A 131 -10.06 -12.39 -5.91
C CYS A 131 -9.58 -12.60 -7.34
N SER A 132 -10.49 -12.84 -8.24
CA SER A 132 -10.24 -12.81 -9.68
C SER A 132 -10.18 -11.36 -10.14
N GLY A 133 -9.17 -10.97 -10.88
CA GLY A 133 -8.87 -9.57 -11.11
C GLY A 133 -8.24 -8.92 -9.87
N GLY A 134 -8.30 -7.60 -9.76
CA GLY A 134 -7.84 -6.88 -8.58
C GLY A 134 -6.32 -6.76 -8.45
N GLU A 135 -5.56 -7.13 -9.46
CA GLU A 135 -4.10 -7.06 -9.46
C GLU A 135 -3.60 -5.62 -9.25
N THR A 136 -2.43 -5.48 -8.62
CA THR A 136 -1.61 -4.28 -8.79
C THR A 136 -0.76 -4.49 -10.04
N PHE A 137 -1.03 -3.66 -11.06
CA PHE A 137 -0.42 -3.78 -12.38
C PHE A 137 0.52 -2.61 -12.67
N PHE A 138 1.73 -2.90 -13.10
CA PHE A 138 2.75 -1.93 -13.51
C PHE A 138 2.89 -1.99 -15.05
N PRO A 139 2.20 -1.13 -15.81
CA PRO A 139 2.12 -1.25 -17.27
C PRO A 139 3.49 -1.13 -17.95
N ASP A 140 4.32 -0.18 -17.54
CA ASP A 140 5.62 0.08 -18.15
C ASP A 140 6.67 -1.01 -17.88
N LEU A 141 6.44 -1.82 -16.85
CA LEU A 141 7.32 -2.92 -16.46
C LEU A 141 6.74 -4.30 -16.83
N ASN A 142 5.50 -4.34 -17.31
CA ASN A 142 4.73 -5.57 -17.57
C ASN A 142 4.72 -6.52 -16.35
N VAL A 143 4.58 -5.97 -15.14
CA VAL A 143 4.51 -6.72 -13.88
C VAL A 143 3.08 -6.65 -13.36
N SER A 144 2.51 -7.82 -13.03
CA SER A 144 1.17 -7.95 -12.47
C SER A 144 1.22 -8.78 -11.20
N ILE A 145 0.66 -8.25 -10.10
CA ILE A 145 0.69 -8.90 -8.79
C ILE A 145 -0.74 -9.18 -8.35
N ALA A 146 -1.12 -10.46 -8.36
CA ALA A 146 -2.44 -10.89 -7.96
C ALA A 146 -2.66 -10.80 -6.45
N PRO A 147 -3.87 -10.46 -5.98
CA PRO A 147 -4.23 -10.50 -4.57
C PRO A 147 -4.13 -11.91 -3.97
N ALA A 148 -3.55 -12.02 -2.78
CA ALA A 148 -3.56 -13.24 -1.96
C ALA A 148 -3.48 -12.87 -0.46
N PRO A 149 -4.10 -13.65 0.45
CA PRO A 149 -4.05 -13.37 1.88
C PRO A 149 -2.61 -13.30 2.39
N GLY A 150 -2.27 -12.23 3.12
CA GLY A 150 -0.95 -12.02 3.67
C GLY A 150 0.16 -11.73 2.66
N ARG A 151 -0.17 -11.45 1.38
CA ARG A 151 0.79 -10.98 0.38
C ARG A 151 1.04 -9.49 0.54
N LEU A 152 2.29 -9.12 0.78
CA LEU A 152 2.74 -7.74 0.89
C LEU A 152 3.56 -7.34 -0.34
N VAL A 153 3.20 -6.24 -0.96
CA VAL A 153 3.96 -5.62 -2.06
C VAL A 153 4.58 -4.32 -1.56
N VAL A 154 5.88 -4.15 -1.82
CA VAL A 154 6.65 -2.96 -1.44
C VAL A 154 7.39 -2.43 -2.67
N PHE A 155 7.24 -1.14 -2.97
CA PHE A 155 7.90 -0.49 -4.11
C PHE A 155 8.00 1.03 -3.92
N PRO A 156 8.87 1.74 -4.68
CA PRO A 156 8.90 3.20 -4.67
C PRO A 156 7.66 3.78 -5.38
N PRO A 157 6.95 4.78 -4.82
CA PRO A 157 5.71 5.33 -5.39
C PRO A 157 5.94 6.43 -6.44
N LEU A 158 7.13 6.47 -7.07
CA LEU A 158 7.59 7.54 -7.93
C LEU A 158 7.13 7.36 -9.39
N TRP A 159 7.35 8.39 -10.21
CA TRP A 159 7.03 8.41 -11.66
C TRP A 159 7.69 7.28 -12.47
N THR A 160 8.71 6.63 -11.94
CA THR A 160 9.35 5.44 -12.52
C THR A 160 8.56 4.15 -12.29
N PHE A 161 7.50 4.19 -11.46
CA PHE A 161 6.64 3.06 -11.14
C PHE A 161 5.15 3.41 -11.31
N PRO A 162 4.73 3.82 -12.53
CA PRO A 162 3.30 3.96 -12.80
C PRO A 162 2.60 2.63 -12.54
N HIS A 163 1.51 2.66 -11.81
CA HIS A 163 0.78 1.45 -11.45
C HIS A 163 -0.73 1.68 -11.42
N ALA A 164 -1.48 0.59 -11.52
CA ALA A 164 -2.93 0.56 -11.46
C ALA A 164 -3.41 -0.45 -10.44
N GLY A 165 -4.51 -0.17 -9.77
CA GLY A 165 -5.26 -1.15 -9.00
C GLY A 165 -6.43 -1.66 -9.82
N LEU A 166 -6.28 -2.80 -10.50
CA LEU A 166 -7.33 -3.32 -11.39
C LEU A 166 -8.59 -3.68 -10.61
N PRO A 167 -9.79 -3.53 -11.22
CA PRO A 167 -11.04 -3.92 -10.59
C PRO A 167 -11.10 -5.43 -10.28
N PRO A 168 -11.58 -5.83 -9.10
CA PRO A 168 -11.92 -7.21 -8.85
C PRO A 168 -13.14 -7.62 -9.67
N ARG A 169 -13.29 -8.93 -9.98
CA ARG A 169 -14.34 -9.42 -10.88
C ARG A 169 -15.34 -10.37 -10.23
N ASP A 170 -14.93 -11.15 -9.22
CA ASP A 170 -15.77 -12.18 -8.60
C ASP A 170 -16.21 -11.85 -7.18
N ARG A 171 -15.35 -11.20 -6.41
CA ARG A 171 -15.60 -10.82 -5.01
C ARG A 171 -14.86 -9.55 -4.63
N ALA A 172 -15.22 -8.93 -3.54
CA ALA A 172 -14.54 -7.74 -3.04
C ALA A 172 -13.05 -8.01 -2.76
N LYS A 173 -12.20 -7.07 -3.14
CA LYS A 173 -10.79 -7.03 -2.79
C LYS A 173 -10.61 -6.17 -1.55
N TYR A 174 -9.80 -6.65 -0.60
CA TYR A 174 -9.42 -5.89 0.60
C TYR A 174 -7.89 -5.77 0.67
N ILE A 175 -7.44 -4.56 0.98
CA ILE A 175 -6.01 -4.29 1.19
C ILE A 175 -5.81 -3.40 2.41
N VAL A 176 -4.66 -3.54 3.07
CA VAL A 176 -4.10 -2.50 3.95
C VAL A 176 -3.04 -1.75 3.17
N HIS A 177 -3.03 -0.43 3.27
CA HIS A 177 -2.16 0.43 2.48
C HIS A 177 -1.60 1.56 3.33
N THR A 178 -0.31 1.86 3.16
CA THR A 178 0.39 3.00 3.75
C THR A 178 1.64 3.36 2.94
N TYR A 179 2.25 4.50 3.30
CA TYR A 179 3.53 4.97 2.75
C TYR A 179 4.55 5.16 3.87
N LEU A 180 5.84 5.11 3.50
CA LEU A 180 6.92 5.68 4.30
C LEU A 180 7.29 7.05 3.75
N TRP A 181 7.54 7.98 4.67
CA TRP A 181 7.95 9.34 4.41
C TRP A 181 9.38 9.59 4.87
N TYR A 182 10.08 10.46 4.16
CA TYR A 182 11.28 11.08 4.69
C TYR A 182 10.93 11.91 5.92
N PRO A 183 11.67 11.75 7.04
CA PRO A 183 11.46 12.63 8.19
C PRO A 183 11.76 14.07 7.81
N PRO A 184 11.06 15.07 8.40
CA PRO A 184 11.40 16.47 8.18
C PRO A 184 12.84 16.73 8.61
N ALA A 185 13.52 17.66 7.92
CA ALA A 185 14.88 18.04 8.29
C ALA A 185 14.92 18.57 9.73
N ALA A 186 15.95 18.21 10.49
CA ALA A 186 16.12 18.71 11.85
C ALA A 186 16.11 20.25 11.85
N GLY A 187 15.18 20.86 12.58
CA GLY A 187 15.02 22.33 12.66
C GLY A 187 14.11 22.95 11.60
N SER A 188 13.52 22.18 10.69
CA SER A 188 12.45 22.68 9.82
C SER A 188 11.18 22.90 10.65
N ARG A 189 10.76 24.15 10.82
CA ARG A 189 9.39 24.45 11.26
C ARG A 189 8.46 23.95 10.17
N GLU A 190 7.48 23.11 10.51
CA GLU A 190 6.36 22.80 9.62
C GLU A 190 5.81 24.16 9.12
N ARG A 191 6.02 24.45 7.85
CA ARG A 191 5.18 25.42 7.19
C ARG A 191 3.89 24.65 6.91
N GLY A 192 2.94 24.78 7.83
CA GLY A 192 1.58 24.29 7.62
C GLY A 192 1.01 24.81 6.30
N PRO A 193 0.06 24.08 5.72
CA PRO A 193 -0.61 24.48 4.50
C PRO A 193 -1.29 25.83 4.64
#